data_5b128eed08c32c0737c188e3df0e39e3
#
_entry.id   5b128eed08c32c0737c188e3df0e39e3
#
_cell.length_a   1.000
_cell.length_b   1.000
_cell.length_c   1.000
_cell.angle_alpha   90.00
_cell.angle_beta   90.00
_cell.angle_gamma   90.00
#
_symmetry.space_group_name_H-M   'P 1'
#
loop_
_entity.id
_entity.type
_entity.pdbx_description
1 polymer ?
#
loop_
_entity_poly.entity_id
_entity_poly.type
_entity_poly.pdbx_seq_one_letter_code
_entity_poly.pdbx_strand_id
1 'polypeptide(L)'
;MKQNLITLTIDHKTVEVPEGTTILAAAKSVGISIPTLCYLNLSDFGCVNTPSSCRMCLVEVEGRRNLAPACVTPAADKMIVSTNSVRALKTRKTMLELLISDHPKECLTCQKSGNCELQDLADKFSIRDIKLKGEQSYYRLDISKSLIRDMDKCIMCRRCETMCNEVQTV
;
A
#
# COMPACT_ATOMS: atom_id res chain seq x y z
N MET A 1 5.27 -8.86 30.59
CA MET A 1 4.75 -7.49 30.46
C MET A 1 3.32 -7.60 29.97
N LYS A 2 2.32 -7.04 30.71
CA LYS A 2 0.92 -7.02 30.23
C LYS A 2 0.85 -6.06 29.04
N GLN A 3 0.60 -6.58 27.85
CA GLN A 3 0.32 -5.73 26.70
C GLN A 3 -1.04 -5.07 26.93
N ASN A 4 -1.07 -3.73 26.92
CA ASN A 4 -2.33 -3.00 26.95
C ASN A 4 -3.11 -3.34 25.66
N LEU A 5 -4.30 -3.92 25.81
CA LEU A 5 -5.20 -4.16 24.70
C LEU A 5 -6.06 -2.91 24.47
N ILE A 6 -6.24 -2.56 23.23
CA ILE A 6 -7.13 -1.49 22.77
C ILE A 6 -8.24 -2.09 21.93
N THR A 7 -9.42 -1.48 22.01
CA THR A 7 -10.61 -1.91 21.26
C THR A 7 -10.97 -0.85 20.23
N LEU A 8 -11.09 -1.26 18.96
CA LEU A 8 -11.52 -0.38 17.87
C LEU A 8 -12.58 -1.07 17.00
N THR A 9 -13.27 -0.29 16.19
CA THR A 9 -14.26 -0.80 15.24
C THR A 9 -13.78 -0.57 13.81
N ILE A 10 -13.71 -1.64 13.00
CA ILE A 10 -13.34 -1.57 11.57
C ILE A 10 -14.50 -2.16 10.75
N ASP A 11 -15.10 -1.37 9.86
CA ASP A 11 -16.24 -1.79 9.03
C ASP A 11 -17.31 -2.54 9.83
N HIS A 12 -17.72 -1.96 10.96
CA HIS A 12 -18.73 -2.52 11.92
C HIS A 12 -18.27 -3.76 12.70
N LYS A 13 -17.02 -4.22 12.56
CA LYS A 13 -16.47 -5.31 13.37
C LYS A 13 -15.63 -4.74 14.52
N THR A 14 -15.91 -5.19 15.73
CA THR A 14 -15.08 -4.86 16.90
C THR A 14 -13.81 -5.70 16.90
N VAL A 15 -12.68 -5.08 17.13
CA VAL A 15 -11.35 -5.69 17.07
C VAL A 15 -10.57 -5.31 18.32
N GLU A 16 -9.99 -6.28 18.99
CA GLU A 16 -9.06 -6.07 20.10
C GLU A 16 -7.64 -6.38 19.64
N VAL A 17 -6.74 -5.43 19.82
CA VAL A 17 -5.33 -5.56 19.42
C VAL A 17 -4.42 -4.93 20.46
N PRO A 18 -3.15 -5.34 20.54
CA PRO A 18 -2.15 -4.68 21.37
C PRO A 18 -1.96 -3.20 20.96
N GLU A 19 -1.71 -2.36 21.96
CA GLU A 19 -1.34 -0.97 21.70
C GLU A 19 -0.10 -0.88 20.79
N GLY A 20 -0.10 0.08 19.86
CA GLY A 20 0.95 0.22 18.82
C GLY A 20 0.70 -0.58 17.54
N THR A 21 -0.32 -1.47 17.51
CA THR A 21 -0.71 -2.18 16.29
C THR A 21 -1.23 -1.19 15.24
N THR A 22 -0.83 -1.34 13.97
CA THR A 22 -1.33 -0.49 12.88
C THR A 22 -2.77 -0.85 12.50
N ILE A 23 -3.52 0.11 11.95
CA ILE A 23 -4.88 -0.15 11.43
C ILE A 23 -4.86 -1.28 10.39
N LEU A 24 -3.81 -1.36 9.55
CA LEU A 24 -3.66 -2.41 8.55
C LEU A 24 -3.57 -3.81 9.19
N ALA A 25 -2.74 -3.94 10.23
CA ALA A 25 -2.58 -5.21 10.95
C ALA A 25 -3.86 -5.58 11.71
N ALA A 26 -4.51 -4.61 12.35
CA ALA A 26 -5.79 -4.81 13.03
C ALA A 26 -6.89 -5.24 12.06
N ALA A 27 -6.98 -4.64 10.86
CA ALA A 27 -7.94 -5.07 9.84
C ALA A 27 -7.68 -6.49 9.35
N LYS A 28 -6.40 -6.85 9.16
CA LYS A 28 -6.00 -8.19 8.74
C LYS A 28 -6.39 -9.26 9.75
N SER A 29 -6.31 -9.00 11.07
CA SER A 29 -6.66 -9.97 12.12
C SER A 29 -8.14 -10.38 12.10
N VAL A 30 -9.04 -9.55 11.55
CA VAL A 30 -10.48 -9.84 11.41
C VAL A 30 -10.90 -10.15 9.97
N GLY A 31 -9.93 -10.45 9.11
CA GLY A 31 -10.17 -10.85 7.73
C GLY A 31 -10.57 -9.69 6.80
N ILE A 32 -10.32 -8.43 7.17
CA ILE A 32 -10.56 -7.28 6.31
C ILE A 32 -9.28 -6.98 5.53
N SER A 33 -9.38 -7.06 4.19
CA SER A 33 -8.26 -6.80 3.28
C SER A 33 -8.25 -5.34 2.84
N ILE A 34 -7.22 -4.61 3.23
CA ILE A 34 -6.94 -3.25 2.76
C ILE A 34 -5.84 -3.33 1.70
N PRO A 35 -6.04 -2.77 0.48
CA PRO A 35 -5.04 -2.87 -0.58
C PRO A 35 -3.78 -2.08 -0.25
N THR A 36 -2.63 -2.60 -0.66
CA THR A 36 -1.31 -1.97 -0.50
C THR A 36 -0.46 -2.22 -1.74
N LEU A 37 0.50 -1.34 -2.05
CA LEU A 37 1.52 -1.54 -3.09
C LEU A 37 2.94 -1.36 -2.54
N CYS A 38 3.12 -0.56 -1.49
CA CYS A 38 4.44 -0.27 -0.93
C CYS A 38 4.72 -1.04 0.38
N TYR A 39 3.71 -1.61 1.01
CA TYR A 39 3.86 -2.34 2.26
C TYR A 39 4.51 -3.72 2.03
N LEU A 40 5.47 -4.07 2.87
CA LEU A 40 6.03 -5.41 3.02
C LEU A 40 5.73 -5.90 4.43
N ASN A 41 5.30 -7.14 4.56
CA ASN A 41 5.23 -7.77 5.87
C ASN A 41 6.61 -8.33 6.20
N LEU A 42 7.33 -7.69 7.10
CA LEU A 42 8.67 -8.08 7.54
C LEU A 42 8.69 -8.59 8.99
N SER A 43 7.52 -8.96 9.53
CA SER A 43 7.40 -9.48 10.91
C SER A 43 8.28 -10.70 11.15
N ASP A 44 8.41 -11.57 10.17
CA ASP A 44 9.21 -12.80 10.25
C ASP A 44 10.72 -12.52 10.37
N PHE A 45 11.14 -11.32 9.96
CA PHE A 45 12.52 -10.83 10.11
C PHE A 45 12.69 -9.92 11.34
N GLY A 46 11.64 -9.71 12.14
CA GLY A 46 11.67 -8.78 13.26
C GLY A 46 11.79 -7.30 12.87
N CYS A 47 11.58 -6.98 11.59
CA CYS A 47 11.75 -5.64 11.04
C CYS A 47 10.41 -4.91 10.92
N VAL A 48 10.44 -3.58 11.07
CA VAL A 48 9.26 -2.72 10.91
C VAL A 48 9.33 -2.01 9.56
N ASN A 49 8.28 -2.16 8.77
CA ASN A 49 8.14 -1.46 7.50
C ASN A 49 7.17 -0.29 7.63
N THR A 50 7.63 0.92 7.39
CA THR A 50 6.83 2.17 7.45
C THR A 50 6.77 2.89 6.09
N PRO A 51 6.26 2.26 5.03
CA PRO A 51 6.43 2.75 3.67
C PRO A 51 5.61 3.99 3.32
N SER A 52 4.33 4.00 3.60
CA SER A 52 3.35 5.10 3.37
C SER A 52 3.47 5.91 2.06
N SER A 53 4.09 5.37 0.98
CA SER A 53 4.30 6.09 -0.29
C SER A 53 3.14 5.95 -1.27
N CYS A 54 2.58 4.77 -1.48
CA CYS A 54 1.62 4.50 -2.55
C CYS A 54 0.19 5.00 -2.28
N ARG A 55 -0.17 5.29 -1.04
CA ARG A 55 -1.50 5.74 -0.60
C ARG A 55 -2.68 4.79 -0.92
N MET A 56 -2.40 3.57 -1.31
CA MET A 56 -3.45 2.58 -1.59
C MET A 56 -4.17 2.10 -0.32
N CYS A 57 -3.55 2.22 0.85
CA CYS A 57 -4.12 1.81 2.13
C CYS A 57 -4.90 2.92 2.87
N LEU A 58 -5.26 4.01 2.20
CA LEU A 58 -6.01 5.09 2.82
C LEU A 58 -7.37 4.61 3.32
N VAL A 59 -7.69 4.93 4.58
CA VAL A 59 -8.97 4.63 5.23
C VAL A 59 -9.55 5.89 5.84
N GLU A 60 -10.86 5.90 6.06
CA GLU A 60 -11.53 6.98 6.77
C GLU A 60 -11.62 6.64 8.25
N VAL A 61 -11.22 7.59 9.08
CA VAL A 61 -11.29 7.48 10.55
C VAL A 61 -12.26 8.53 11.03
N GLU A 62 -13.27 8.13 11.80
CA GLU A 62 -14.28 9.04 12.33
C GLU A 62 -13.62 10.15 13.17
N GLY A 63 -14.10 11.37 13.01
CA GLY A 63 -13.53 12.56 13.66
C GLY A 63 -12.25 13.12 13.01
N ARG A 64 -11.66 12.45 12.00
CA ARG A 64 -10.51 12.98 11.27
C ARG A 64 -10.93 13.62 9.95
N ARG A 65 -10.43 14.85 9.71
CA ARG A 65 -10.66 15.54 8.43
C ARG A 65 -10.00 14.82 7.25
N ASN A 66 -8.81 14.26 7.44
CA ASN A 66 -8.02 13.62 6.38
C ASN A 66 -8.08 12.10 6.47
N LEU A 67 -8.03 11.43 5.33
CA LEU A 67 -7.85 9.98 5.27
C LEU A 67 -6.51 9.57 5.88
N ALA A 68 -6.50 8.46 6.60
CA ALA A 68 -5.32 7.93 7.27
C ALA A 68 -4.70 6.78 6.49
N PRO A 69 -3.37 6.72 6.31
CA PRO A 69 -2.69 5.56 5.73
C PRO A 69 -2.64 4.42 6.75
N ALA A 70 -3.43 3.37 6.54
CA ALA A 70 -3.59 2.27 7.49
C ALA A 70 -2.28 1.52 7.79
N CYS A 71 -1.31 1.51 6.86
CA CYS A 71 -0.04 0.79 7.03
C CYS A 71 0.90 1.41 8.08
N VAL A 72 0.73 2.71 8.42
CA VAL A 72 1.59 3.42 9.38
C VAL A 72 0.82 4.08 10.51
N THR A 73 -0.50 4.16 10.41
CA THR A 73 -1.33 4.78 11.46
C THR A 73 -1.57 3.76 12.57
N PRO A 74 -1.15 4.04 13.81
CA PRO A 74 -1.46 3.18 14.94
C PRO A 74 -2.96 3.21 15.23
N ALA A 75 -3.49 2.06 15.61
CA ALA A 75 -4.83 1.93 16.15
C ALA A 75 -4.91 2.65 17.51
N ALA A 76 -6.05 3.21 17.82
CA ALA A 76 -6.33 3.84 19.12
C ALA A 76 -7.64 3.29 19.70
N ASP A 77 -7.75 3.37 21.02
CA ASP A 77 -8.95 2.90 21.70
C ASP A 77 -10.20 3.67 21.22
N LYS A 78 -11.30 2.95 21.05
CA LYS A 78 -12.59 3.47 20.53
C LYS A 78 -12.53 4.10 19.13
N MET A 79 -11.45 3.86 18.38
CA MET A 79 -11.34 4.35 16.99
C MET A 79 -12.40 3.65 16.12
N ILE A 80 -13.06 4.42 15.25
CA ILE A 80 -14.00 3.90 14.25
C ILE A 80 -13.37 4.12 12.87
N VAL A 81 -13.19 3.02 12.13
CA VAL A 81 -12.51 3.02 10.83
C VAL A 81 -13.43 2.46 9.77
N SER A 82 -13.57 3.20 8.66
CA SER A 82 -14.24 2.74 7.44
C SER A 82 -13.23 2.49 6.34
N THR A 83 -13.08 1.24 5.92
CA THR A 83 -12.09 0.87 4.91
C THR A 83 -12.59 1.09 3.49
N ASN A 84 -13.91 1.06 3.26
CA ASN A 84 -14.55 1.15 1.95
C ASN A 84 -15.51 2.35 1.83
N SER A 85 -15.26 3.44 2.55
CA SER A 85 -16.03 4.67 2.37
C SER A 85 -15.87 5.21 0.93
N VAL A 86 -16.89 5.89 0.42
CA VAL A 86 -16.87 6.49 -0.93
C VAL A 86 -15.64 7.38 -1.12
N ARG A 87 -15.28 8.13 -0.07
CA ARG A 87 -14.12 9.01 -0.07
C ARG A 87 -12.80 8.23 -0.17
N ALA A 88 -12.64 7.14 0.59
CA ALA A 88 -11.46 6.29 0.54
C ALA A 88 -11.32 5.62 -0.83
N LEU A 89 -12.40 5.06 -1.36
CA LEU A 89 -12.41 4.39 -2.68
C LEU A 89 -12.07 5.36 -3.81
N LYS A 90 -12.69 6.54 -3.83
CA LYS A 90 -12.41 7.58 -4.84
C LYS A 90 -10.95 8.02 -4.79
N THR A 91 -10.42 8.27 -3.61
CA THR A 91 -9.02 8.70 -3.44
C THR A 91 -8.04 7.60 -3.89
N ARG A 92 -8.26 6.34 -3.50
CA ARG A 92 -7.45 5.21 -3.95
C ARG A 92 -7.46 5.07 -5.47
N LYS A 93 -8.64 5.20 -6.10
CA LYS A 93 -8.77 5.16 -7.56
C LYS A 93 -7.94 6.25 -8.22
N THR A 94 -8.04 7.50 -7.75
CA THR A 94 -7.25 8.61 -8.27
C THR A 94 -5.74 8.38 -8.09
N MET A 95 -5.31 7.89 -6.91
CA MET A 95 -3.89 7.58 -6.68
C MET A 95 -3.38 6.47 -7.59
N LEU A 96 -4.21 5.47 -7.85
CA LEU A 96 -3.87 4.39 -8.77
C LEU A 96 -3.80 4.88 -10.23
N GLU A 97 -4.74 5.73 -10.65
CA GLU A 97 -4.70 6.39 -11.97
C GLU A 97 -3.43 7.23 -12.15
N LEU A 98 -2.99 7.95 -11.11
CA LEU A 98 -1.73 8.69 -11.13
C LEU A 98 -0.52 7.77 -11.26
N LEU A 99 -0.47 6.66 -10.52
CA LEU A 99 0.62 5.69 -10.63
C LEU A 99 0.70 5.07 -12.03
N ILE A 100 -0.45 4.73 -12.61
CA ILE A 100 -0.51 4.11 -13.94
C ILE A 100 -0.26 5.15 -15.05
N SER A 101 -0.54 6.44 -14.83
CA SER A 101 -0.35 7.50 -15.84
C SER A 101 1.11 7.65 -16.27
N ASP A 102 2.04 7.38 -15.35
CA ASP A 102 3.50 7.41 -15.59
C ASP A 102 4.12 6.03 -15.82
N HIS A 103 3.31 4.98 -15.83
CA HIS A 103 3.77 3.60 -15.99
C HIS A 103 3.57 3.14 -17.45
N PRO A 104 4.52 2.37 -18.05
CA PRO A 104 4.36 1.81 -19.40
C PRO A 104 3.09 0.97 -19.53
N LYS A 105 2.36 1.14 -20.64
CA LYS A 105 1.08 0.46 -20.88
C LYS A 105 1.22 -0.92 -21.55
N GLU A 106 2.43 -1.39 -21.74
CA GLU A 106 2.77 -2.62 -22.45
C GLU A 106 2.67 -3.86 -21.55
N CYS A 107 1.52 -4.03 -20.89
CA CYS A 107 1.34 -5.14 -19.95
C CYS A 107 1.49 -6.52 -20.58
N LEU A 108 1.10 -6.67 -21.86
CA LEU A 108 1.13 -7.97 -22.56
C LEU A 108 2.57 -8.50 -22.78
N THR A 109 3.53 -7.60 -22.92
CA THR A 109 4.94 -7.95 -23.12
C THR A 109 5.76 -7.85 -21.83
N CYS A 110 5.12 -7.44 -20.74
CA CYS A 110 5.79 -7.26 -19.45
C CYS A 110 6.05 -8.62 -18.77
N GLN A 111 7.26 -8.81 -18.23
CA GLN A 111 7.64 -10.02 -17.48
C GLN A 111 6.78 -10.24 -16.20
N LYS A 112 6.10 -9.19 -15.72
CA LYS A 112 5.18 -9.24 -14.57
C LYS A 112 3.73 -9.51 -14.96
N SER A 113 3.41 -9.63 -16.25
CA SER A 113 2.04 -9.89 -16.71
C SER A 113 1.46 -11.14 -16.05
N GLY A 114 0.25 -11.04 -15.50
CA GLY A 114 -0.42 -12.14 -14.78
C GLY A 114 0.07 -12.36 -13.34
N ASN A 115 1.10 -11.65 -12.89
CA ASN A 115 1.57 -11.66 -11.49
C ASN A 115 2.02 -10.25 -11.07
N CYS A 116 1.13 -9.27 -11.25
CA CYS A 116 1.41 -7.86 -11.01
C CYS A 116 0.34 -7.23 -10.12
N GLU A 117 0.72 -6.87 -8.89
CA GLU A 117 -0.20 -6.22 -7.93
C GLU A 117 -0.81 -4.91 -8.48
N LEU A 118 -0.06 -4.17 -9.33
CA LEU A 118 -0.57 -2.96 -9.96
C LEU A 118 -1.68 -3.28 -10.97
N GLN A 119 -1.48 -4.32 -11.79
CA GLN A 119 -2.46 -4.80 -12.77
C GLN A 119 -3.73 -5.31 -12.08
N ASP A 120 -3.58 -6.11 -11.02
CA ASP A 120 -4.71 -6.65 -10.23
C ASP A 120 -5.53 -5.52 -9.60
N LEU A 121 -4.87 -4.49 -9.08
CA LEU A 121 -5.55 -3.33 -8.53
C LEU A 121 -6.24 -2.50 -9.63
N ALA A 122 -5.60 -2.32 -10.78
CA ALA A 122 -6.21 -1.61 -11.90
C ALA A 122 -7.52 -2.29 -12.36
N ASP A 123 -7.52 -3.61 -12.41
CA ASP A 123 -8.73 -4.38 -12.72
C ASP A 123 -9.79 -4.27 -11.61
N LYS A 124 -9.40 -4.44 -10.34
CA LYS A 124 -10.29 -4.30 -9.19
C LYS A 124 -10.98 -2.92 -9.11
N PHE A 125 -10.26 -1.84 -9.45
CA PHE A 125 -10.82 -0.48 -9.49
C PHE A 125 -11.44 -0.12 -10.85
N SER A 126 -11.51 -1.08 -11.78
CA SER A 126 -12.07 -0.89 -13.14
C SER A 126 -11.45 0.31 -13.87
N ILE A 127 -10.13 0.40 -13.83
CA ILE A 127 -9.37 1.42 -14.55
C ILE A 127 -9.11 0.90 -15.95
N ARG A 128 -9.86 1.39 -16.94
CA ARG A 128 -9.75 1.00 -18.35
C ARG A 128 -9.12 2.10 -19.21
N ASP A 129 -9.46 3.34 -18.92
CA ASP A 129 -8.92 4.51 -19.60
C ASP A 129 -8.41 5.53 -18.58
N ILE A 130 -7.19 6.00 -18.78
CA ILE A 130 -6.55 6.95 -17.89
C ILE A 130 -6.61 8.32 -18.53
N LYS A 131 -7.41 9.20 -17.95
CA LYS A 131 -7.56 10.59 -18.42
C LYS A 131 -6.37 11.46 -18.06
N LEU A 132 -5.62 11.05 -17.05
CA LEU A 132 -4.42 11.76 -16.59
C LEU A 132 -3.25 11.42 -17.52
N LYS A 133 -2.59 12.43 -18.03
CA LYS A 133 -1.32 12.26 -18.74
C LYS A 133 -0.19 12.47 -17.74
N GLY A 134 0.50 11.40 -17.38
CA GLY A 134 1.77 11.47 -16.67
C GLY A 134 2.88 11.96 -17.60
N GLU A 135 3.91 12.53 -17.04
CA GLU A 135 5.16 12.77 -17.73
C GLU A 135 5.92 11.45 -17.76
N GLN A 136 5.98 10.79 -18.93
CA GLN A 136 6.73 9.56 -19.06
C GLN A 136 8.22 9.86 -18.96
N SER A 137 8.79 9.49 -17.84
CA SER A 137 10.24 9.59 -17.64
C SER A 137 10.92 8.40 -18.32
N TYR A 138 11.76 8.67 -19.31
CA TYR A 138 12.57 7.64 -19.95
C TYR A 138 13.88 7.50 -19.20
N TYR A 139 14.05 6.39 -18.51
CA TYR A 139 15.29 6.08 -17.81
C TYR A 139 16.13 5.06 -18.58
N ARG A 140 17.44 5.22 -18.49
CA ARG A 140 18.36 4.22 -19.02
C ARG A 140 18.26 2.96 -18.16
N LEU A 141 18.17 1.78 -18.82
CA LEU A 141 18.22 0.50 -18.14
C LEU A 141 19.54 0.37 -17.37
N ASP A 142 19.43 0.14 -16.06
CA ASP A 142 20.57 -0.05 -15.17
C ASP A 142 20.86 -1.54 -15.04
N ILE A 143 21.98 -1.97 -15.61
CA ILE A 143 22.40 -3.38 -15.66
C ILE A 143 23.69 -3.54 -14.86
N SER A 144 23.62 -4.29 -13.79
CA SER A 144 24.80 -4.80 -13.07
C SER A 144 24.96 -6.32 -13.27
N LYS A 145 26.06 -6.89 -12.75
CA LYS A 145 26.30 -8.35 -12.84
C LYS A 145 25.21 -9.19 -12.18
N SER A 146 24.57 -8.65 -11.15
CA SER A 146 23.62 -9.39 -10.30
C SER A 146 22.21 -8.81 -10.31
N LEU A 147 22.02 -7.60 -10.83
CA LEU A 147 20.76 -6.88 -10.75
C LEU A 147 20.49 -6.13 -12.05
N ILE A 148 19.24 -6.23 -12.53
CA ILE A 148 18.71 -5.41 -13.62
C ILE A 148 17.61 -4.54 -13.04
N ARG A 149 17.72 -3.22 -13.18
CA ARG A 149 16.74 -2.26 -12.72
C ARG A 149 16.18 -1.49 -13.92
N ASP A 150 14.89 -1.72 -14.17
CA ASP A 150 14.11 -1.02 -15.18
C ASP A 150 13.31 0.09 -14.47
N MET A 151 13.83 1.31 -14.55
CA MET A 151 13.23 2.45 -13.86
C MET A 151 11.94 2.94 -14.52
N ASP A 152 11.72 2.65 -15.80
CA ASP A 152 10.47 2.99 -16.48
C ASP A 152 9.28 2.22 -15.88
N LYS A 153 9.54 1.02 -15.31
CA LYS A 153 8.54 0.19 -14.62
C LYS A 153 8.47 0.42 -13.12
N CYS A 154 9.24 1.37 -12.60
CA CYS A 154 9.31 1.64 -11.17
C CYS A 154 8.10 2.47 -10.72
N ILE A 155 7.33 1.96 -9.74
CA ILE A 155 6.21 2.65 -9.11
C ILE A 155 6.59 3.41 -7.83
N MET A 156 7.88 3.64 -7.60
CA MET A 156 8.42 4.33 -6.42
C MET A 156 7.93 3.78 -5.07
N CYS A 157 7.68 2.47 -4.99
CA CYS A 157 7.17 1.83 -3.78
C CYS A 157 8.21 1.67 -2.67
N ARG A 158 9.50 1.85 -2.96
CA ARG A 158 10.63 1.72 -2.03
C ARG A 158 10.78 0.35 -1.35
N ARG A 159 10.13 -0.70 -1.86
CA ARG A 159 10.27 -2.06 -1.31
C ARG A 159 11.72 -2.56 -1.39
N CYS A 160 12.43 -2.31 -2.49
CA CYS A 160 13.84 -2.68 -2.66
C CYS A 160 14.73 -1.96 -1.64
N GLU A 161 14.52 -0.66 -1.43
CA GLU A 161 15.25 0.12 -0.43
C GLU A 161 14.99 -0.42 0.99
N THR A 162 13.73 -0.69 1.32
CA THR A 162 13.37 -1.28 2.62
C THR A 162 14.07 -2.63 2.84
N MET A 163 14.10 -3.50 1.81
CA MET A 163 14.79 -4.78 1.92
C MET A 163 16.29 -4.62 2.13
N CYS A 164 16.94 -3.66 1.44
CA CYS A 164 18.37 -3.39 1.64
C CYS A 164 18.63 -2.86 3.04
N ASN A 165 17.91 -1.83 3.47
CA ASN A 165 18.18 -1.15 4.73
C ASN A 165 17.78 -2.00 5.96
N GLU A 166 16.61 -2.63 5.94
CA GLU A 166 16.05 -3.28 7.13
C GLU A 166 16.44 -4.76 7.25
N VAL A 167 16.61 -5.45 6.12
CA VAL A 167 16.85 -6.90 6.13
C VAL A 167 18.31 -7.21 5.81
N GLN A 168 18.90 -6.57 4.80
CA GLN A 168 20.28 -6.82 4.38
C GLN A 168 21.30 -5.94 5.13
N THR A 169 20.85 -4.85 5.76
CA THR A 169 21.69 -3.89 6.52
C THR A 169 22.87 -3.32 5.72
N VAL A 170 22.64 -2.99 4.45
CA VAL A 170 23.61 -2.41 3.51
C VAL A 170 23.18 -1.04 3.00
#